data_dfcc9e61b42a73c576b4117946cf190e
#
_entry.id   dfcc9e61b42a73c576b4117946cf190e
#
_cell.length_a   1.000
_cell.length_b   1.000
_cell.length_c   1.000
_cell.angle_alpha   90.00
_cell.angle_beta   90.00
_cell.angle_gamma   90.00
#
_symmetry.space_group_name_H-M   'P 1'
#
loop_
_entity.id
_entity.type
_entity.pdbx_description
1 polymer ?
#
loop_
_entity_poly.entity_id
_entity_poly.type
_entity_poly.pdbx_seq_one_letter_code
_entity_poly.pdbx_strand_id
1 'polypeptide(L)'
;HVDEWEKAGTFPIHEVFKKAGDLGLLGISKPEKFGGMGLDYSYSIVAAEEFGTIRCGGVPMAIGVQTDMCTPAIARFGSDELREEFLRPAIAGDMVGCIGVSEVGAGSDVAGLKTSAKKDGGDYVINGSKMWITNSPSADFMCLLANTSDDKPHSNKSMIVVPMNTPGITLSPHLDKLGMRSSETAQVFFDNVRVPQRNRVGHEGAGFMMQM
;
A
#
# COMPACT_ATOMS: atom_id res chain seq x y z
N HIS A 1 -9.10 14.50 -19.46
CA HIS A 1 -7.68 14.32 -19.02
C HIS A 1 -7.21 12.87 -19.12
N VAL A 2 -8.12 11.87 -19.19
CA VAL A 2 -7.75 10.45 -19.16
C VAL A 2 -6.77 10.07 -20.27
N ASP A 3 -7.04 10.49 -21.51
CA ASP A 3 -6.19 10.19 -22.67
C ASP A 3 -4.78 10.83 -22.53
N GLU A 4 -4.73 12.01 -21.94
CA GLU A 4 -3.48 12.73 -21.65
C GLU A 4 -2.68 11.96 -20.59
N TRP A 5 -3.33 11.49 -19.52
CA TRP A 5 -2.71 10.73 -18.44
C TRP A 5 -2.21 9.35 -18.90
N GLU A 6 -3.02 8.64 -19.69
CA GLU A 6 -2.60 7.36 -20.27
C GLU A 6 -1.39 7.52 -21.20
N LYS A 7 -1.34 8.61 -21.98
CA LYS A 7 -0.21 8.93 -22.84
C LYS A 7 1.03 9.35 -22.04
N ALA A 8 0.84 10.11 -20.96
CA ALA A 8 1.94 10.55 -20.09
C ALA A 8 2.49 9.41 -19.21
N GLY A 9 1.72 8.33 -18.99
CA GLY A 9 2.08 7.24 -18.10
C GLY A 9 1.93 7.56 -16.62
N THR A 10 1.26 8.66 -16.28
CA THR A 10 1.01 9.14 -14.92
C THR A 10 -0.19 10.07 -14.88
N PHE A 11 -0.76 10.27 -13.69
CA PHE A 11 -1.78 11.29 -13.43
C PHE A 11 -1.43 12.03 -12.12
N PRO A 12 -2.00 13.22 -11.85
CA PRO A 12 -1.72 13.98 -10.64
C PRO A 12 -2.35 13.30 -9.41
N ILE A 13 -1.72 12.21 -8.94
CA ILE A 13 -2.29 11.28 -7.96
C ILE A 13 -2.67 11.97 -6.64
N HIS A 14 -1.80 12.82 -6.10
CA HIS A 14 -2.06 13.53 -4.84
C HIS A 14 -3.27 14.50 -4.97
N GLU A 15 -3.41 15.19 -6.11
CA GLU A 15 -4.56 16.06 -6.35
C GLU A 15 -5.86 15.26 -6.48
N VAL A 16 -5.85 14.15 -7.22
CA VAL A 16 -7.01 13.28 -7.38
C VAL A 16 -7.38 12.61 -6.07
N PHE A 17 -6.41 12.14 -5.30
CA PHE A 17 -6.64 11.52 -4.00
C PHE A 17 -7.17 12.53 -2.99
N LYS A 18 -6.64 13.77 -3.00
CA LYS A 18 -7.18 14.83 -2.13
C LYS A 18 -8.64 15.10 -2.43
N LYS A 19 -9.02 15.24 -3.68
CA LYS A 19 -10.42 15.42 -4.09
C LYS A 19 -11.30 14.22 -3.70
N ALA A 20 -10.80 12.99 -3.88
CA ALA A 20 -11.52 11.78 -3.50
C ALA A 20 -11.67 11.67 -1.97
N GLY A 21 -10.66 12.06 -1.20
CA GLY A 21 -10.69 12.13 0.26
C GLY A 21 -11.72 13.16 0.77
N ASP A 22 -11.72 14.37 0.20
CA ASP A 22 -12.68 15.44 0.55
C ASP A 22 -14.14 15.02 0.28
N LEU A 23 -14.36 14.11 -0.67
CA LEU A 23 -15.66 13.50 -0.95
C LEU A 23 -15.94 12.24 -0.08
N GLY A 24 -15.00 11.83 0.78
CA GLY A 24 -15.12 10.64 1.61
C GLY A 24 -14.89 9.30 0.90
N LEU A 25 -14.58 9.31 -0.40
CA LEU A 25 -14.48 8.11 -1.23
C LEU A 25 -13.32 7.18 -0.86
N LEU A 26 -12.29 7.69 -0.15
CA LEU A 26 -11.16 6.89 0.33
C LEU A 26 -11.42 6.24 1.69
N GLY A 27 -12.51 6.62 2.37
CA GLY A 27 -12.83 6.20 3.73
C GLY A 27 -14.15 5.46 3.91
N ILE A 28 -14.83 5.01 2.85
CA ILE A 28 -16.19 4.46 2.89
C ILE A 28 -16.36 3.41 3.99
N SER A 29 -15.54 2.38 4.02
CA SER A 29 -15.60 1.27 4.99
C SER A 29 -14.60 1.41 6.15
N LYS A 30 -13.94 2.56 6.28
CA LYS A 30 -12.95 2.79 7.33
C LYS A 30 -13.60 3.33 8.61
N PRO A 31 -12.96 3.12 9.79
CA PRO A 31 -13.54 3.54 11.06
C PRO A 31 -13.77 5.06 11.14
N GLU A 32 -14.94 5.48 11.65
CA GLU A 32 -15.31 6.90 11.84
C GLU A 32 -14.31 7.64 12.74
N LYS A 33 -13.79 6.97 13.78
CA LYS A 33 -12.78 7.53 14.69
C LYS A 33 -11.57 8.12 13.95
N PHE A 34 -11.23 7.56 12.79
CA PHE A 34 -10.07 7.98 11.99
C PHE A 34 -10.46 8.72 10.69
N GLY A 35 -11.70 9.22 10.62
CA GLY A 35 -12.18 10.01 9.49
C GLY A 35 -12.89 9.22 8.40
N GLY A 36 -13.10 7.92 8.58
CA GLY A 36 -13.90 7.09 7.68
C GLY A 36 -15.41 7.28 7.87
N MET A 37 -16.20 6.67 7.01
CA MET A 37 -17.66 6.70 7.08
C MET A 37 -18.28 5.55 7.89
N GLY A 38 -17.51 4.50 8.22
CA GLY A 38 -17.97 3.32 8.95
C GLY A 38 -19.04 2.50 8.23
N LEU A 39 -19.22 2.69 6.92
CA LEU A 39 -20.26 2.03 6.14
C LEU A 39 -19.87 0.56 5.83
N ASP A 40 -20.87 -0.27 5.57
CA ASP A 40 -20.64 -1.66 5.20
C ASP A 40 -20.12 -1.81 3.76
N TYR A 41 -19.72 -3.04 3.40
CA TYR A 41 -19.06 -3.31 2.12
C TYR A 41 -19.94 -3.07 0.89
N SER A 42 -21.27 -3.02 1.01
CA SER A 42 -22.18 -2.75 -0.11
C SER A 42 -21.96 -1.35 -0.71
N TYR A 43 -21.62 -0.37 0.13
CA TYR A 43 -21.27 0.97 -0.33
C TYR A 43 -19.93 0.98 -1.11
N SER A 44 -18.97 0.17 -0.71
CA SER A 44 -17.71 0.01 -1.47
C SER A 44 -17.96 -0.61 -2.84
N ILE A 45 -18.91 -1.55 -2.97
CA ILE A 45 -19.32 -2.16 -4.25
C ILE A 45 -19.90 -1.08 -5.17
N VAL A 46 -20.84 -0.27 -4.68
CA VAL A 46 -21.43 0.83 -5.46
C VAL A 46 -20.36 1.82 -5.93
N ALA A 47 -19.42 2.19 -5.04
CA ALA A 47 -18.32 3.07 -5.43
C ALA A 47 -17.42 2.43 -6.50
N ALA A 48 -17.16 1.13 -6.42
CA ALA A 48 -16.37 0.39 -7.42
C ALA A 48 -17.08 0.33 -8.78
N GLU A 49 -18.42 0.18 -8.81
CA GLU A 49 -19.21 0.25 -10.04
C GLU A 49 -19.09 1.63 -10.70
N GLU A 50 -19.19 2.71 -9.92
CA GLU A 50 -19.02 4.07 -10.42
C GLU A 50 -17.60 4.35 -10.91
N PHE A 51 -16.57 3.92 -10.18
CA PHE A 51 -15.17 4.00 -10.63
C PHE A 51 -14.94 3.21 -11.93
N GLY A 52 -15.65 2.11 -12.12
CA GLY A 52 -15.61 1.30 -13.35
C GLY A 52 -16.10 2.05 -14.61
N THR A 53 -16.82 3.18 -14.45
CA THR A 53 -17.25 4.03 -15.57
C THR A 53 -16.14 4.96 -16.07
N ILE A 54 -15.05 5.13 -15.33
CA ILE A 54 -13.89 5.92 -15.74
C ILE A 54 -13.22 5.24 -16.92
N ARG A 55 -13.00 5.99 -18.01
CA ARG A 55 -12.44 5.46 -19.28
C ARG A 55 -10.93 5.19 -19.21
N CYS A 56 -10.39 4.89 -18.05
CA CYS A 56 -9.03 4.35 -17.88
C CYS A 56 -9.00 3.45 -16.65
N GLY A 57 -8.18 2.41 -16.71
CA GLY A 57 -7.99 1.51 -15.58
C GLY A 57 -7.01 2.06 -14.52
N GLY A 58 -6.21 3.06 -14.87
CA GLY A 58 -5.14 3.55 -13.99
C GLY A 58 -5.64 4.25 -12.72
N VAL A 59 -6.60 5.16 -12.84
CA VAL A 59 -7.16 5.88 -11.69
C VAL A 59 -7.94 4.96 -10.74
N PRO A 60 -8.90 4.13 -11.21
CA PRO A 60 -9.58 3.17 -10.34
C PRO A 60 -8.61 2.19 -9.66
N MET A 61 -7.58 1.70 -10.37
CA MET A 61 -6.57 0.83 -9.81
C MET A 61 -5.79 1.53 -8.69
N ALA A 62 -5.36 2.76 -8.88
CA ALA A 62 -4.61 3.51 -7.87
C ALA A 62 -5.45 3.73 -6.60
N ILE A 63 -6.74 4.08 -6.75
CA ILE A 63 -7.68 4.23 -5.63
C ILE A 63 -7.88 2.88 -4.94
N GLY A 64 -8.14 1.79 -5.67
CA GLY A 64 -8.33 0.45 -5.12
C GLY A 64 -7.12 -0.08 -4.35
N VAL A 65 -5.89 0.22 -4.81
CA VAL A 65 -4.67 -0.10 -4.04
C VAL A 65 -4.69 0.56 -2.67
N GLN A 66 -5.12 1.80 -2.56
CA GLN A 66 -5.22 2.49 -1.27
C GLN A 66 -6.38 1.96 -0.42
N THR A 67 -7.59 1.88 -0.99
CA THR A 67 -8.81 1.59 -0.24
C THR A 67 -8.96 0.13 0.13
N ASP A 68 -8.55 -0.79 -0.76
CA ASP A 68 -8.86 -2.22 -0.63
C ASP A 68 -7.63 -3.11 -0.37
N MET A 69 -6.41 -2.60 -0.61
CA MET A 69 -5.20 -3.38 -0.43
C MET A 69 -4.27 -2.84 0.66
N CYS A 70 -3.96 -1.54 0.66
CA CYS A 70 -2.98 -0.94 1.57
C CYS A 70 -3.56 -0.64 2.95
N THR A 71 -4.69 0.05 3.01
CA THR A 71 -5.26 0.56 4.27
C THR A 71 -6.08 -0.43 5.10
N PRO A 72 -6.68 -1.53 4.56
CA PRO A 72 -7.51 -2.44 5.36
C PRO A 72 -6.77 -3.09 6.53
N ALA A 73 -5.53 -3.53 6.34
CA ALA A 73 -4.74 -4.14 7.41
C ALA A 73 -4.46 -3.13 8.53
N ILE A 74 -4.10 -1.88 8.19
CA ILE A 74 -3.86 -0.81 9.16
C ILE A 74 -5.16 -0.50 9.91
N ALA A 75 -6.29 -0.39 9.20
CA ALA A 75 -7.60 -0.09 9.78
C ALA A 75 -8.06 -1.16 10.77
N ARG A 76 -7.83 -2.44 10.48
CA ARG A 76 -8.31 -3.57 11.29
C ARG A 76 -7.35 -3.93 12.44
N PHE A 77 -6.05 -3.89 12.20
CA PHE A 77 -5.03 -4.47 13.08
C PHE A 77 -3.97 -3.48 13.55
N GLY A 78 -3.90 -2.28 12.98
CA GLY A 78 -2.96 -1.25 13.38
C GLY A 78 -3.21 -0.76 14.82
N SER A 79 -2.17 -0.25 15.47
CA SER A 79 -2.33 0.51 16.71
C SER A 79 -3.02 1.86 16.41
N ASP A 80 -3.54 2.51 17.46
CA ASP A 80 -4.15 3.84 17.25
C ASP A 80 -3.13 4.87 16.76
N GLU A 81 -1.87 4.75 17.18
CA GLU A 81 -0.77 5.60 16.68
C GLU A 81 -0.56 5.41 15.17
N LEU A 82 -0.53 4.15 14.69
CA LEU A 82 -0.41 3.88 13.24
C LEU A 82 -1.61 4.37 12.46
N ARG A 83 -2.81 4.25 13.03
CA ARG A 83 -4.02 4.74 12.38
C ARG A 83 -4.05 6.26 12.29
N GLU A 84 -3.61 6.97 13.35
CA GLU A 84 -3.51 8.43 13.32
C GLU A 84 -2.42 8.90 12.34
N GLU A 85 -1.25 8.24 12.33
CA GLU A 85 -0.09 8.66 11.53
C GLU A 85 -0.26 8.36 10.04
N PHE A 86 -0.90 7.23 9.67
CA PHE A 86 -0.98 6.78 8.27
C PHE A 86 -2.41 6.61 7.74
N LEU A 87 -3.33 6.05 8.54
CA LEU A 87 -4.69 5.77 8.05
C LEU A 87 -5.50 7.04 7.91
N ARG A 88 -5.50 7.92 8.91
CA ARG A 88 -6.25 9.17 8.87
C ARG A 88 -5.87 10.05 7.67
N PRO A 89 -4.59 10.36 7.43
CA PRO A 89 -4.20 11.15 6.26
C PRO A 89 -4.43 10.41 4.94
N ALA A 90 -4.37 9.07 4.90
CA ALA A 90 -4.73 8.29 3.72
C ALA A 90 -6.23 8.40 3.40
N ILE A 91 -7.10 8.36 4.41
CA ILE A 91 -8.56 8.57 4.26
C ILE A 91 -8.86 10.00 3.77
N ALA A 92 -8.15 10.99 4.30
CA ALA A 92 -8.29 12.40 3.90
C ALA A 92 -7.71 12.72 2.51
N GLY A 93 -6.98 11.77 1.90
CA GLY A 93 -6.31 11.96 0.62
C GLY A 93 -5.04 12.81 0.71
N ASP A 94 -4.52 13.04 1.91
CA ASP A 94 -3.29 13.80 2.16
C ASP A 94 -2.04 12.93 1.99
N MET A 95 -2.19 11.59 2.04
CA MET A 95 -1.14 10.60 1.80
C MET A 95 -1.60 9.55 0.80
N VAL A 96 -0.69 9.15 -0.07
CA VAL A 96 -0.85 8.04 -1.01
C VAL A 96 -0.16 6.81 -0.45
N GLY A 97 -0.89 5.69 -0.35
CA GLY A 97 -0.35 4.41 0.07
C GLY A 97 -0.10 3.46 -1.10
N CYS A 98 0.89 2.60 -0.92
CA CYS A 98 1.11 1.44 -1.77
C CYS A 98 1.25 0.16 -0.94
N ILE A 99 1.21 -1.01 -1.62
CA ILE A 99 1.36 -2.29 -0.95
C ILE A 99 2.53 -3.07 -1.54
N GLY A 100 3.43 -3.54 -0.68
CA GLY A 100 4.62 -4.28 -1.06
C GLY A 100 4.52 -5.77 -0.70
N VAL A 101 3.98 -6.58 -1.61
CA VAL A 101 3.84 -8.04 -1.42
C VAL A 101 4.68 -8.80 -2.44
N SER A 102 4.36 -8.69 -3.73
CA SER A 102 4.97 -9.47 -4.81
C SER A 102 6.46 -9.21 -4.98
N GLU A 103 7.19 -10.26 -5.33
CA GLU A 103 8.61 -10.23 -5.68
C GLU A 103 8.82 -10.91 -7.04
N VAL A 104 9.97 -10.73 -7.67
CA VAL A 104 10.28 -11.37 -8.96
C VAL A 104 10.12 -12.89 -8.89
N GLY A 105 10.48 -13.51 -7.76
CA GLY A 105 10.38 -14.95 -7.52
C GLY A 105 9.18 -15.39 -6.68
N ALA A 106 8.27 -14.48 -6.30
CA ALA A 106 7.15 -14.77 -5.42
C ALA A 106 5.93 -13.90 -5.76
N GLY A 107 5.12 -14.36 -6.69
CA GLY A 107 3.86 -13.76 -7.10
C GLY A 107 2.69 -14.60 -6.59
N SER A 108 2.31 -15.68 -7.31
CA SER A 108 1.25 -16.60 -6.88
C SER A 108 1.62 -17.33 -5.59
N ASP A 109 2.88 -17.69 -5.41
CA ASP A 109 3.40 -18.22 -4.14
C ASP A 109 3.97 -17.10 -3.27
N VAL A 110 3.10 -16.32 -2.62
CA VAL A 110 3.47 -15.28 -1.66
C VAL A 110 4.22 -15.85 -0.45
N ALA A 111 4.00 -17.11 -0.09
CA ALA A 111 4.72 -17.76 1.00
C ALA A 111 6.23 -17.82 0.76
N GLY A 112 6.64 -17.87 -0.51
CA GLY A 112 8.06 -17.93 -0.94
C GLY A 112 8.79 -16.59 -1.00
N LEU A 113 8.21 -15.46 -0.56
CA LEU A 113 8.88 -14.15 -0.57
C LEU A 113 10.16 -14.16 0.28
N LYS A 114 11.15 -13.35 -0.14
CA LYS A 114 12.49 -13.31 0.46
C LYS A 114 12.83 -12.01 1.17
N THR A 115 12.12 -10.92 0.90
CA THR A 115 12.32 -9.66 1.62
C THR A 115 12.26 -9.90 3.12
N SER A 116 13.27 -9.45 3.84
CA SER A 116 13.42 -9.66 5.28
C SER A 116 13.38 -8.34 6.05
N ALA A 117 12.89 -8.40 7.28
CA ALA A 117 12.88 -7.29 8.24
C ALA A 117 13.40 -7.83 9.58
N LYS A 118 14.71 -7.70 9.81
CA LYS A 118 15.36 -8.20 11.01
C LYS A 118 15.32 -7.15 12.11
N LYS A 119 15.07 -7.57 13.35
CA LYS A 119 15.13 -6.68 14.53
C LYS A 119 16.56 -6.28 14.82
N ASP A 120 16.76 -4.98 15.05
CA ASP A 120 18.02 -4.42 15.53
C ASP A 120 17.71 -3.22 16.45
N GLY A 121 17.93 -3.41 17.76
CA GLY A 121 17.52 -2.46 18.79
C GLY A 121 16.00 -2.25 18.78
N GLY A 122 15.55 -1.01 18.63
CA GLY A 122 14.14 -0.63 18.56
C GLY A 122 13.55 -0.66 17.15
N ASP A 123 14.36 -1.03 16.13
CA ASP A 123 13.99 -0.97 14.72
C ASP A 123 13.86 -2.34 14.07
N TYR A 124 13.22 -2.38 12.90
CA TYR A 124 13.44 -3.37 11.86
C TYR A 124 14.46 -2.83 10.85
N VAL A 125 15.38 -3.68 10.40
CA VAL A 125 16.27 -3.44 9.27
C VAL A 125 15.77 -4.27 8.11
N ILE A 126 15.31 -3.60 7.05
CA ILE A 126 14.64 -4.21 5.90
C ILE A 126 15.61 -4.33 4.74
N ASN A 127 15.68 -5.53 4.15
CA ASN A 127 16.49 -5.83 2.96
C ASN A 127 15.70 -6.69 1.98
N GLY A 128 15.80 -6.39 0.68
CA GLY A 128 15.14 -7.13 -0.38
C GLY A 128 14.59 -6.24 -1.49
N SER A 129 13.58 -6.72 -2.20
CA SER A 129 12.91 -5.93 -3.24
C SER A 129 11.48 -6.41 -3.45
N LYS A 130 10.63 -5.49 -3.94
CA LYS A 130 9.24 -5.77 -4.31
C LYS A 130 9.01 -5.39 -5.76
N MET A 131 8.24 -6.18 -6.48
CA MET A 131 7.99 -6.04 -7.92
C MET A 131 6.52 -5.76 -8.20
N TRP A 132 6.25 -4.97 -9.23
CA TRP A 132 4.90 -4.58 -9.69
C TRP A 132 4.14 -3.72 -8.66
N ILE A 133 4.84 -2.80 -7.99
CA ILE A 133 4.25 -2.03 -6.90
C ILE A 133 3.55 -0.79 -7.47
N THR A 134 2.24 -0.89 -7.56
CA THR A 134 1.34 0.21 -7.98
C THR A 134 1.39 1.34 -6.96
N ASN A 135 1.35 2.58 -7.42
CA ASN A 135 1.49 3.83 -6.70
C ASN A 135 2.89 4.10 -6.14
N SER A 136 3.83 3.15 -6.11
CA SER A 136 5.12 3.31 -5.42
C SER A 136 5.94 4.53 -5.85
N PRO A 137 5.92 5.01 -7.12
CA PRO A 137 6.63 6.22 -7.48
C PRO A 137 6.14 7.50 -6.78
N SER A 138 4.86 7.55 -6.45
CA SER A 138 4.23 8.71 -5.80
C SER A 138 3.73 8.43 -4.38
N ALA A 139 3.98 7.23 -3.85
CA ALA A 139 3.50 6.85 -2.52
C ALA A 139 4.29 7.53 -1.41
N ASP A 140 3.57 7.95 -0.37
CA ASP A 140 4.13 8.48 0.87
C ASP A 140 4.51 7.36 1.85
N PHE A 141 3.75 6.23 1.82
CA PHE A 141 4.05 5.06 2.64
C PHE A 141 3.70 3.76 1.92
N MET A 142 4.34 2.69 2.36
CA MET A 142 4.09 1.32 1.90
C MET A 142 3.62 0.44 3.05
N CYS A 143 2.59 -0.36 2.83
CA CYS A 143 2.25 -1.50 3.67
C CYS A 143 3.05 -2.71 3.17
N LEU A 144 4.15 -3.04 3.84
CA LEU A 144 5.14 -4.03 3.39
C LEU A 144 4.93 -5.37 4.08
N LEU A 145 4.84 -6.45 3.31
CA LEU A 145 4.93 -7.83 3.82
C LEU A 145 6.38 -8.32 3.73
N ALA A 146 7.00 -8.66 4.87
CA ALA A 146 8.38 -9.12 4.96
C ALA A 146 8.55 -10.24 5.99
N ASN A 147 9.57 -11.09 5.81
CA ASN A 147 9.94 -12.11 6.79
C ASN A 147 10.58 -11.45 8.02
N THR A 148 10.02 -11.72 9.19
CA THR A 148 10.52 -11.20 10.48
C THR A 148 11.12 -12.28 11.37
N SER A 149 10.97 -13.57 11.01
CA SER A 149 11.55 -14.72 11.71
C SER A 149 11.92 -15.83 10.72
N ASP A 150 12.57 -16.87 11.22
CA ASP A 150 12.91 -18.09 10.46
C ASP A 150 11.86 -19.21 10.66
N ASP A 151 10.68 -18.89 11.15
CA ASP A 151 9.57 -19.83 11.34
C ASP A 151 9.00 -20.35 10.00
N LYS A 152 7.92 -21.14 10.08
CA LYS A 152 7.25 -21.68 8.89
C LYS A 152 6.74 -20.55 7.98
N PRO A 153 6.76 -20.72 6.64
CA PRO A 153 6.47 -19.66 5.67
C PRO A 153 5.15 -18.89 5.85
N HIS A 154 4.14 -19.49 6.45
CA HIS A 154 2.84 -18.81 6.71
C HIS A 154 2.79 -18.07 8.05
N SER A 155 3.76 -18.25 8.94
CA SER A 155 3.82 -17.66 10.28
C SER A 155 5.11 -16.86 10.55
N ASN A 156 5.91 -16.62 9.53
CA ASN A 156 7.18 -15.87 9.64
C ASN A 156 7.12 -14.46 9.05
N LYS A 157 5.96 -14.03 8.56
CA LYS A 157 5.81 -12.74 7.89
C LYS A 157 5.04 -11.75 8.75
N SER A 158 5.50 -10.52 8.76
CA SER A 158 4.82 -9.41 9.38
C SER A 158 4.51 -8.32 8.37
N MET A 159 3.44 -7.59 8.62
CA MET A 159 3.08 -6.40 7.90
C MET A 159 3.69 -5.20 8.59
N ILE A 160 4.42 -4.35 7.86
CA ILE A 160 5.14 -3.21 8.41
C ILE A 160 4.81 -1.97 7.56
N VAL A 161 4.45 -0.86 8.19
CA VAL A 161 4.28 0.42 7.50
C VAL A 161 5.64 1.09 7.35
N VAL A 162 6.03 1.36 6.12
CA VAL A 162 7.32 1.94 5.76
C VAL A 162 7.10 3.27 5.05
N PRO A 163 7.51 4.42 5.64
CA PRO A 163 7.52 5.69 4.92
C PRO A 163 8.43 5.61 3.70
N MET A 164 7.96 6.03 2.53
CA MET A 164 8.69 5.85 1.27
C MET A 164 9.91 6.77 1.12
N ASN A 165 10.02 7.81 1.94
CA ASN A 165 11.19 8.69 2.01
C ASN A 165 12.30 8.17 2.95
N THR A 166 12.16 6.95 3.49
CA THR A 166 13.16 6.36 4.38
C THR A 166 14.47 6.08 3.62
N PRO A 167 15.63 6.47 4.15
CA PRO A 167 16.93 6.19 3.52
C PRO A 167 17.12 4.70 3.24
N GLY A 168 17.69 4.38 2.07
CA GLY A 168 17.90 2.99 1.60
C GLY A 168 16.79 2.47 0.69
N ILE A 169 15.70 3.22 0.49
CA ILE A 169 14.67 2.90 -0.51
C ILE A 169 15.08 3.50 -1.85
N THR A 170 15.06 2.67 -2.90
CA THR A 170 15.23 3.12 -4.29
C THR A 170 14.18 2.48 -5.19
N LEU A 171 13.88 3.13 -6.29
CA LEU A 171 12.86 2.72 -7.25
C LEU A 171 13.47 2.48 -8.62
N SER A 172 12.95 1.51 -9.37
CA SER A 172 13.22 1.42 -10.81
C SER A 172 12.53 2.56 -11.55
N PRO A 173 12.88 2.82 -12.82
CA PRO A 173 11.99 3.55 -13.72
C PRO A 173 10.59 2.92 -13.74
N HIS A 174 9.58 3.71 -14.14
CA HIS A 174 8.22 3.20 -14.34
C HIS A 174 8.21 2.04 -15.32
N LEU A 175 7.44 1.00 -14.96
CA LEU A 175 7.30 -0.18 -15.80
C LEU A 175 6.35 0.13 -16.97
N ASP A 176 6.77 -0.18 -18.19
CA ASP A 176 5.92 -0.08 -19.36
C ASP A 176 4.93 -1.25 -19.40
N LYS A 177 3.63 -0.94 -19.40
CA LYS A 177 2.56 -1.93 -19.31
C LYS A 177 1.70 -1.95 -20.56
N LEU A 178 1.03 -3.06 -20.84
CA LEU A 178 0.12 -3.22 -21.96
C LEU A 178 -1.09 -2.28 -21.88
N GLY A 179 -1.55 -1.96 -20.67
CA GLY A 179 -2.65 -1.03 -20.38
C GLY A 179 -2.48 -0.41 -19.00
N MET A 180 -3.47 0.37 -18.54
CA MET A 180 -3.41 1.10 -17.25
C MET A 180 -2.12 1.93 -17.13
N ARG A 181 -1.72 2.59 -18.22
CA ARG A 181 -0.41 3.24 -18.31
C ARG A 181 -0.30 4.42 -17.34
N SER A 182 -1.41 5.10 -17.07
CA SER A 182 -1.48 6.18 -16.08
C SER A 182 -1.32 5.71 -14.63
N SER A 183 -1.49 4.42 -14.34
CA SER A 183 -1.18 3.85 -13.03
C SER A 183 0.32 3.64 -12.90
N GLU A 184 0.98 4.46 -12.12
CA GLU A 184 2.40 4.34 -11.84
C GLU A 184 2.72 3.00 -11.17
N THR A 185 3.71 2.28 -11.70
CA THR A 185 4.12 0.96 -11.20
C THR A 185 5.64 0.84 -11.32
N ALA A 186 6.30 0.45 -10.25
CA ALA A 186 7.75 0.28 -10.23
C ALA A 186 8.17 -0.94 -9.41
N GLN A 187 9.44 -1.30 -9.53
CA GLN A 187 10.13 -2.16 -8.58
C GLN A 187 10.70 -1.29 -7.46
N VAL A 188 10.59 -1.75 -6.23
CA VAL A 188 11.10 -1.08 -5.03
C VAL A 188 12.20 -1.92 -4.42
N PHE A 189 13.34 -1.30 -4.12
CA PHE A 189 14.50 -1.94 -3.50
C PHE A 189 14.70 -1.40 -2.09
N PHE A 190 15.09 -2.27 -1.17
CA PHE A 190 15.39 -1.96 0.22
C PHE A 190 16.83 -2.39 0.52
N ASP A 191 17.67 -1.43 0.88
CA ASP A 191 19.05 -1.65 1.33
C ASP A 191 19.21 -1.07 2.73
N ASN A 192 19.19 -1.94 3.75
CA ASN A 192 19.32 -1.59 5.17
C ASN A 192 18.34 -0.50 5.62
N VAL A 193 17.11 -0.53 5.10
CA VAL A 193 16.04 0.42 5.44
C VAL A 193 15.62 0.22 6.89
N ARG A 194 15.74 1.27 7.70
CA ARG A 194 15.40 1.22 9.13
C ARG A 194 14.07 1.88 9.42
N VAL A 195 13.18 1.14 10.07
CA VAL A 195 11.89 1.65 10.55
C VAL A 195 11.64 1.18 11.99
N PRO A 196 11.00 2.01 12.84
CA PRO A 196 10.70 1.62 14.21
C PRO A 196 9.83 0.36 14.27
N GLN A 197 10.08 -0.52 15.25
CA GLN A 197 9.26 -1.73 15.44
C GLN A 197 7.78 -1.42 15.72
N ARG A 198 7.45 -0.22 16.19
CA ARG A 198 6.06 0.25 16.34
C ARG A 198 5.29 0.35 15.03
N ASN A 199 6.00 0.41 13.89
CA ASN A 199 5.39 0.45 12.56
C ASN A 199 4.83 -0.92 12.11
N ARG A 200 4.99 -1.98 12.91
CA ARG A 200 4.38 -3.27 12.65
C ARG A 200 2.86 -3.20 12.86
N VAL A 201 2.13 -3.70 11.88
CA VAL A 201 0.67 -3.85 11.95
C VAL A 201 0.34 -5.15 12.67
N GLY A 202 -0.42 -5.09 13.75
CA GLY A 202 -0.86 -6.25 14.51
C GLY A 202 0.29 -7.06 15.13
N HIS A 203 0.10 -8.39 15.18
CA HIS A 203 1.07 -9.30 15.78
C HIS A 203 2.15 -9.73 14.81
N GLU A 204 3.37 -9.92 15.32
CA GLU A 204 4.48 -10.47 14.53
C GLU A 204 4.15 -11.88 14.05
N GLY A 205 4.53 -12.18 12.82
CA GLY A 205 4.22 -13.46 12.17
C GLY A 205 2.80 -13.59 11.61
N ALA A 206 1.89 -12.66 11.90
CA ALA A 206 0.50 -12.71 11.43
C ALA A 206 0.28 -11.99 10.08
N GLY A 207 1.32 -11.42 9.49
CA GLY A 207 1.22 -10.58 8.28
C GLY A 207 0.63 -11.30 7.08
N PHE A 208 0.98 -12.58 6.88
CA PHE A 208 0.41 -13.38 5.80
C PHE A 208 -1.11 -13.50 5.92
N MET A 209 -1.61 -13.82 7.10
CA MET A 209 -3.05 -13.96 7.35
C MET A 209 -3.81 -12.61 7.26
N MET A 210 -3.15 -11.51 7.66
CA MET A 210 -3.77 -10.18 7.61
C MET A 210 -3.86 -9.63 6.19
N GLN A 211 -3.00 -10.10 5.28
CA GLN A 211 -2.96 -9.65 3.89
C GLN A 211 -3.83 -10.49 2.96
N MET A 212 -3.98 -11.80 3.24
CA MET A 212 -4.81 -12.74 2.48
C MET A 212 -6.24 -12.78 3.01
#